data_5a6d909eab119c24b71a404773bc0830
#
_entry.id   5a6d909eab119c24b71a404773bc0830
#
_cell.length_a   1.000
_cell.length_b   1.000
_cell.length_c   1.000
_cell.angle_alpha   90.00
_cell.angle_beta   90.00
_cell.angle_gamma   90.00
#
_symmetry.space_group_name_H-M   'P 1'
#
loop_
_entity.id
_entity.type
_entity.pdbx_description
1 polymer ?
#
loop_
_entity_poly.entity_id
_entity_poly.type
_entity_poly.pdbx_seq_one_letter_code
_entity_poly.pdbx_strand_id
1 'polypeptide(L)'
;RSIDAPSGSATASSNEFDFLQSGGITISASGNNVTFSSSSASDYRLKKNVTDFNSESWTKVKSVSCRKFDFDAEKFAQAMEDDYTIPRPASYGGRIGFIAHELEAAGIDGAVEGEKDGVDEDGVPIYQKVSYTTLVPVLWGALNEAIRKIEILESKVQALEDSS
;
A
#
# COMPACT_ATOMS: atom_id res chain seq x y z
N ARG A 1 21.07 -27.90 4.50
CA ARG A 1 21.00 -26.82 3.52
C ARG A 1 20.40 -25.61 4.19
N SER A 2 20.88 -24.43 3.86
CA SER A 2 20.36 -23.16 4.36
C SER A 2 20.09 -22.19 3.22
N ILE A 3 19.15 -21.28 3.44
CA ILE A 3 18.92 -20.12 2.60
C ILE A 3 19.23 -18.90 3.47
N ASP A 4 20.19 -18.08 3.01
CA ASP A 4 20.58 -16.88 3.70
C ASP A 4 19.94 -15.66 3.03
N ALA A 5 19.39 -14.77 3.83
CA ALA A 5 18.81 -13.51 3.41
C ALA A 5 19.42 -12.37 4.23
N PRO A 6 19.36 -11.11 3.77
CA PRO A 6 19.91 -9.96 4.51
C PRO A 6 19.35 -9.80 5.93
N SER A 7 18.15 -10.33 6.18
CA SER A 7 17.44 -10.25 7.47
C SER A 7 17.44 -11.57 8.25
N GLY A 8 18.21 -12.57 7.83
CA GLY A 8 18.26 -13.85 8.54
C GLY A 8 18.58 -15.03 7.65
N SER A 9 18.61 -16.21 8.23
CA SER A 9 18.79 -17.48 7.52
C SER A 9 17.71 -18.47 7.96
N ALA A 10 17.23 -19.25 6.99
CA ALA A 10 16.36 -20.39 7.26
C ALA A 10 17.13 -21.69 7.00
N THR A 11 17.09 -22.63 7.94
CA THR A 11 17.69 -23.95 7.79
C THR A 11 16.58 -25.00 7.72
N ALA A 12 16.58 -25.78 6.65
CA ALA A 12 15.61 -26.85 6.51
C ALA A 12 15.80 -27.90 7.63
N SER A 13 14.73 -28.25 8.31
CA SER A 13 14.69 -29.38 9.25
C SER A 13 14.57 -30.73 8.52
N SER A 14 14.15 -30.68 7.25
CA SER A 14 14.14 -31.77 6.27
C SER A 14 14.91 -31.31 5.03
N ASN A 15 14.81 -32.03 3.91
CA ASN A 15 15.40 -31.59 2.64
C ASN A 15 14.53 -30.61 1.85
N GLU A 16 13.48 -30.05 2.47
CA GLU A 16 12.48 -29.19 1.85
C GLU A 16 12.43 -27.81 2.50
N PHE A 17 12.17 -26.81 1.69
CA PHE A 17 11.84 -25.46 2.12
C PHE A 17 10.46 -25.10 1.57
N ASP A 18 9.56 -24.71 2.45
CA ASP A 18 8.23 -24.23 2.09
C ASP A 18 8.26 -22.72 1.91
N PHE A 19 7.83 -22.26 0.72
CA PHE A 19 7.65 -20.84 0.43
C PHE A 19 6.15 -20.53 0.43
N LEU A 20 5.71 -19.76 1.41
CA LEU A 20 4.32 -19.31 1.53
C LEU A 20 4.07 -18.05 0.71
N GLN A 21 3.02 -18.05 -0.10
CA GLN A 21 2.60 -16.90 -0.89
C GLN A 21 1.71 -15.99 -0.06
N SER A 22 1.97 -14.68 -0.11
CA SER A 22 1.15 -13.66 0.56
C SER A 22 1.23 -12.34 -0.22
N GLY A 23 0.22 -11.47 -0.06
CA GLY A 23 0.25 -10.09 -0.53
C GLY A 23 0.38 -9.92 -2.06
N GLY A 24 -0.17 -10.83 -2.86
CA GLY A 24 -0.13 -10.74 -4.33
C GLY A 24 1.22 -11.12 -4.95
N ILE A 25 2.12 -11.72 -4.17
CA ILE A 25 3.35 -12.33 -4.67
C ILE A 25 3.05 -13.75 -5.11
N THR A 26 3.43 -14.10 -6.32
CA THR A 26 3.40 -15.47 -6.84
C THR A 26 4.81 -16.06 -6.79
N ILE A 27 4.94 -17.24 -6.23
CA ILE A 27 6.19 -18.00 -6.18
C ILE A 27 6.05 -19.19 -7.11
N SER A 28 6.96 -19.33 -8.05
CA SER A 28 7.01 -20.47 -8.96
C SER A 28 8.42 -21.07 -8.99
N ALA A 29 8.52 -22.39 -9.13
CA ALA A 29 9.77 -23.10 -9.23
C ALA A 29 9.83 -23.91 -10.53
N SER A 30 10.97 -23.86 -11.22
CA SER A 30 11.23 -24.64 -12.41
C SER A 30 12.72 -24.97 -12.50
N GLY A 31 13.06 -26.25 -12.53
CA GLY A 31 14.46 -26.70 -12.48
C GLY A 31 15.16 -26.22 -11.20
N ASN A 32 16.24 -25.48 -11.35
CA ASN A 32 17.01 -24.93 -10.22
C ASN A 32 16.61 -23.47 -9.87
N ASN A 33 15.55 -22.94 -10.49
CA ASN A 33 15.14 -21.53 -10.33
C ASN A 33 13.86 -21.44 -9.50
N VAL A 34 13.85 -20.50 -8.55
CA VAL A 34 12.66 -20.03 -7.87
C VAL A 34 12.43 -18.59 -8.32
N THR A 35 11.24 -18.32 -8.86
CA THR A 35 10.85 -17.00 -9.36
C THR A 35 9.80 -16.39 -8.46
N PHE A 36 10.03 -15.16 -8.03
CA PHE A 36 9.07 -14.34 -7.30
C PHE A 36 8.52 -13.29 -8.27
N SER A 37 7.20 -13.24 -8.42
CA SER A 37 6.53 -12.25 -9.26
C SER A 37 5.40 -11.58 -8.50
N SER A 38 5.22 -10.29 -8.70
CA SER A 38 4.12 -9.52 -8.12
C SER A 38 3.17 -9.08 -9.24
N SER A 39 2.12 -9.85 -9.47
CA SER A 39 1.01 -9.46 -10.33
C SER A 39 -0.29 -9.89 -9.68
N SER A 40 -1.32 -9.04 -9.78
CA SER A 40 -2.65 -9.36 -9.24
C SER A 40 -3.57 -9.78 -10.38
N ALA A 41 -4.28 -10.90 -10.20
CA ALA A 41 -5.33 -11.32 -11.12
C ALA A 41 -6.41 -10.23 -11.16
N SER A 42 -6.75 -9.74 -12.37
CA SER A 42 -7.73 -8.69 -12.57
C SER A 42 -8.70 -8.97 -13.70
N ASP A 43 -8.82 -10.24 -14.09
CA ASP A 43 -9.79 -10.68 -15.11
C ASP A 43 -11.22 -10.40 -14.62
N TYR A 44 -12.07 -9.84 -15.48
CA TYR A 44 -13.45 -9.49 -15.13
C TYR A 44 -14.29 -10.69 -14.68
N ARG A 45 -13.99 -11.89 -15.17
CA ARG A 45 -14.66 -13.15 -14.80
C ARG A 45 -14.47 -13.54 -13.34
N LEU A 46 -13.45 -12.99 -12.69
CA LEU A 46 -13.14 -13.22 -11.26
C LEU A 46 -13.81 -12.18 -10.35
N LYS A 47 -14.47 -11.17 -10.92
CA LYS A 47 -15.06 -10.04 -10.17
C LYS A 47 -16.57 -10.15 -10.14
N LYS A 48 -17.17 -9.76 -9.00
CA LYS A 48 -18.62 -9.66 -8.80
C LYS A 48 -18.97 -8.27 -8.28
N ASN A 49 -20.20 -7.83 -8.50
CA ASN A 49 -20.76 -6.59 -7.96
C ASN A 49 -19.90 -5.36 -8.32
N VAL A 50 -19.39 -5.32 -9.56
CA VAL A 50 -18.56 -4.21 -10.03
C VAL A 50 -19.40 -2.95 -10.12
N THR A 51 -18.98 -1.91 -9.40
CA THR A 51 -19.60 -0.58 -9.41
C THR A 51 -18.55 0.49 -9.60
N ASP A 52 -18.98 1.69 -10.01
CA ASP A 52 -18.08 2.82 -10.17
C ASP A 52 -17.64 3.38 -8.79
N PHE A 53 -16.36 3.68 -8.69
CA PHE A 53 -15.71 4.17 -7.45
C PHE A 53 -15.40 5.69 -7.50
N ASN A 54 -15.89 6.43 -8.45
CA ASN A 54 -15.36 7.78 -8.75
C ASN A 54 -15.86 8.90 -7.81
N SER A 55 -17.03 8.75 -7.16
CA SER A 55 -17.73 9.89 -6.53
C SER A 55 -17.09 10.44 -5.26
N GLU A 56 -16.27 9.68 -4.57
CA GLU A 56 -15.68 10.07 -3.28
C GLU A 56 -14.16 10.28 -3.32
N SER A 57 -13.49 9.79 -4.37
CA SER A 57 -12.02 9.80 -4.45
C SER A 57 -11.42 11.19 -4.32
N TRP A 58 -12.04 12.19 -4.93
CA TRP A 58 -11.60 13.60 -4.86
C TRP A 58 -11.59 14.11 -3.41
N THR A 59 -12.67 13.89 -2.67
CA THR A 59 -12.80 14.36 -1.28
C THR A 59 -11.82 13.61 -0.36
N LYS A 60 -11.70 12.29 -0.52
CA LYS A 60 -10.77 11.46 0.24
C LYS A 60 -9.32 11.89 0.01
N VAL A 61 -8.90 12.05 -1.23
CA VAL A 61 -7.54 12.50 -1.56
C VAL A 61 -7.24 13.91 -1.03
N LYS A 62 -8.21 14.84 -1.08
CA LYS A 62 -8.04 16.19 -0.52
C LYS A 62 -7.90 16.22 1.01
N SER A 63 -8.48 15.26 1.72
CA SER A 63 -8.43 15.20 3.19
C SER A 63 -7.12 14.64 3.75
N VAL A 64 -6.31 13.97 2.92
CA VAL A 64 -5.06 13.36 3.34
C VAL A 64 -3.86 14.20 2.90
N SER A 65 -2.91 14.39 3.80
CA SER A 65 -1.65 15.08 3.50
C SER A 65 -0.51 14.10 3.27
N CYS A 66 0.26 14.32 2.21
CA CYS A 66 1.55 13.67 2.05
C CYS A 66 2.52 14.23 3.09
N ARG A 67 3.23 13.37 3.81
CA ARG A 67 4.13 13.75 4.91
C ARG A 67 5.59 13.49 4.52
N LYS A 68 6.47 14.34 5.02
CA LYS A 68 7.90 14.06 5.06
C LYS A 68 8.25 13.69 6.50
N PHE A 69 8.96 12.59 6.70
CA PHE A 69 9.28 12.06 8.02
C PHE A 69 10.59 11.28 8.00
N ASP A 70 11.12 11.06 9.20
CA ASP A 70 12.19 10.13 9.46
C ASP A 70 11.66 8.99 10.33
N PHE A 71 12.16 7.77 10.12
CA PHE A 71 11.90 6.69 11.04
C PHE A 71 12.80 6.80 12.27
N ASP A 72 12.23 6.57 13.42
CA ASP A 72 12.98 6.32 14.65
C ASP A 72 13.68 4.96 14.51
N ALA A 73 15.01 5.00 14.36
CA ALA A 73 15.78 3.80 14.04
C ALA A 73 15.75 2.75 15.16
N GLU A 74 15.69 3.17 16.41
CA GLU A 74 15.63 2.26 17.58
C GLU A 74 14.27 1.58 17.65
N LYS A 75 13.18 2.35 17.56
CA LYS A 75 11.82 1.80 17.54
C LYS A 75 11.57 0.93 16.32
N PHE A 76 12.15 1.31 15.17
CA PHE A 76 12.00 0.52 13.95
C PHE A 76 12.76 -0.82 14.05
N ALA A 77 13.95 -0.83 14.67
CA ALA A 77 14.70 -2.06 14.92
C ALA A 77 13.92 -2.99 15.85
N GLN A 78 13.36 -2.46 16.95
CA GLN A 78 12.50 -3.22 17.84
C GLN A 78 11.27 -3.79 17.13
N ALA A 79 10.58 -2.96 16.34
CA ALA A 79 9.42 -3.41 15.57
C ALA A 79 9.74 -4.55 14.59
N MET A 80 10.95 -4.58 14.02
CA MET A 80 11.40 -5.67 13.14
C MET A 80 11.76 -6.95 13.89
N GLU A 81 12.15 -6.84 15.17
CA GLU A 81 12.36 -8.01 16.04
C GLU A 81 11.02 -8.61 16.47
N ASP A 82 10.04 -7.77 16.78
CA ASP A 82 8.68 -8.18 17.17
C ASP A 82 7.86 -8.70 15.97
N ASP A 83 8.00 -8.07 14.80
CA ASP A 83 7.30 -8.45 13.56
C ASP A 83 8.29 -8.49 12.37
N TYR A 84 8.83 -9.66 12.07
CA TYR A 84 9.75 -9.88 10.95
C TYR A 84 9.14 -9.62 9.56
N THR A 85 7.83 -9.39 9.46
CA THR A 85 7.17 -9.01 8.20
C THR A 85 7.30 -7.53 7.89
N ILE A 86 7.80 -6.71 8.84
CA ILE A 86 8.09 -5.30 8.61
C ILE A 86 9.34 -5.17 7.75
N PRO A 87 9.25 -4.66 6.51
CA PRO A 87 10.41 -4.59 5.63
C PRO A 87 11.38 -3.51 6.10
N ARG A 88 12.67 -3.85 6.12
CA ARG A 88 13.73 -2.90 6.46
C ARG A 88 13.74 -1.74 5.44
N PRO A 89 13.67 -0.48 5.88
CA PRO A 89 13.73 0.64 4.97
C PRO A 89 15.15 0.81 4.40
N ALA A 90 15.24 1.26 3.16
CA ALA A 90 16.53 1.55 2.53
C ALA A 90 17.26 2.72 3.23
N SER A 91 16.52 3.60 3.91
CA SER A 91 17.05 4.72 4.70
C SER A 91 16.01 5.07 5.77
N TYR A 92 16.47 5.48 6.94
CA TYR A 92 15.60 5.92 8.04
C TYR A 92 15.19 7.39 7.89
N GLY A 93 15.98 8.22 7.18
CA GLY A 93 15.73 9.65 7.05
C GLY A 93 15.21 10.08 5.68
N GLY A 94 14.54 11.24 5.64
CA GLY A 94 14.10 11.90 4.40
C GLY A 94 13.02 11.15 3.63
N ARG A 95 12.14 10.44 4.29
CA ARG A 95 11.05 9.67 3.68
C ARG A 95 9.86 10.57 3.35
N ILE A 96 9.17 10.22 2.28
CA ILE A 96 7.88 10.82 1.92
C ILE A 96 6.84 9.70 1.89
N GLY A 97 5.69 9.94 2.48
CA GLY A 97 4.63 8.94 2.53
C GLY A 97 3.41 9.45 3.28
N PHE A 98 2.64 8.51 3.78
CA PHE A 98 1.42 8.77 4.52
C PHE A 98 1.52 8.23 5.95
N ILE A 99 0.71 8.79 6.84
CA ILE A 99 0.50 8.24 8.17
C ILE A 99 -0.75 7.34 8.10
N ALA A 100 -0.63 6.09 8.52
CA ALA A 100 -1.65 5.07 8.34
C ALA A 100 -3.03 5.49 8.87
N HIS A 101 -3.12 5.95 10.12
CA HIS A 101 -4.40 6.37 10.69
C HIS A 101 -5.02 7.62 10.03
N GLU A 102 -4.24 8.46 9.32
CA GLU A 102 -4.79 9.58 8.54
C GLU A 102 -5.48 9.07 7.27
N LEU A 103 -4.96 8.02 6.63
CA LEU A 103 -5.61 7.34 5.50
C LEU A 103 -6.91 6.63 5.93
N GLU A 104 -6.87 5.97 7.08
CA GLU A 104 -8.03 5.31 7.68
C GLU A 104 -9.15 6.33 8.00
N ALA A 105 -8.79 7.46 8.65
CA ALA A 105 -9.73 8.54 8.95
C ALA A 105 -10.34 9.19 7.69
N ALA A 106 -9.63 9.15 6.56
CA ALA A 106 -10.15 9.59 5.26
C ALA A 106 -11.08 8.57 4.59
N GLY A 107 -11.28 7.40 5.20
CA GLY A 107 -12.14 6.33 4.68
C GLY A 107 -11.61 5.71 3.39
N ILE A 108 -10.29 5.59 3.25
CA ILE A 108 -9.68 4.90 2.11
C ILE A 108 -9.57 3.42 2.45
N ASP A 109 -10.66 2.69 2.15
CA ASP A 109 -10.80 1.28 2.51
C ASP A 109 -9.71 0.41 1.90
N GLY A 110 -9.13 -0.49 2.71
CA GLY A 110 -8.08 -1.41 2.30
C GLY A 110 -6.70 -0.77 2.10
N ALA A 111 -6.55 0.53 2.35
CA ALA A 111 -5.25 1.21 2.30
C ALA A 111 -4.42 1.01 3.57
N VAL A 112 -5.04 0.58 4.67
CA VAL A 112 -4.39 0.38 5.97
C VAL A 112 -4.70 -1.02 6.47
N GLU A 113 -3.68 -1.68 6.98
CA GLU A 113 -3.76 -2.93 7.73
C GLU A 113 -3.40 -2.66 9.19
N GLY A 114 -4.08 -3.33 10.12
CA GLY A 114 -3.92 -3.14 11.57
C GLY A 114 -4.71 -1.95 12.11
N GLU A 115 -4.76 -1.84 13.42
CA GLU A 115 -5.50 -0.81 14.15
C GLU A 115 -4.53 0.22 14.74
N LYS A 116 -4.99 1.49 14.83
CA LYS A 116 -4.22 2.55 15.50
C LYS A 116 -4.02 2.21 16.96
N ASP A 117 -2.76 2.30 17.41
CA ASP A 117 -2.35 1.97 18.78
C ASP A 117 -2.67 0.51 19.20
N GLY A 118 -2.79 -0.39 18.22
CA GLY A 118 -3.03 -1.81 18.43
C GLY A 118 -1.89 -2.48 19.19
N VAL A 119 -2.26 -3.43 20.05
CA VAL A 119 -1.32 -4.31 20.79
C VAL A 119 -1.82 -5.75 20.73
N ASP A 120 -0.91 -6.71 20.87
CA ASP A 120 -1.25 -8.11 21.01
C ASP A 120 -1.69 -8.48 22.46
N GLU A 121 -1.90 -9.76 22.70
CA GLU A 121 -2.32 -10.29 24.02
C GLU A 121 -1.26 -10.06 25.11
N ASP A 122 -0.01 -9.89 24.76
CA ASP A 122 1.12 -9.64 25.65
C ASP A 122 1.42 -8.14 25.81
N GLY A 123 0.66 -7.26 25.13
CA GLY A 123 0.83 -5.81 25.15
C GLY A 123 1.93 -5.29 24.23
N VAL A 124 2.43 -6.13 23.30
CA VAL A 124 3.43 -5.72 22.31
C VAL A 124 2.73 -4.94 21.19
N PRO A 125 3.29 -3.79 20.76
CA PRO A 125 2.68 -2.98 19.71
C PRO A 125 2.51 -3.72 18.38
N ILE A 126 1.31 -3.67 17.79
CA ILE A 126 1.02 -4.09 16.43
C ILE A 126 0.99 -2.84 15.55
N TYR A 127 2.00 -2.69 14.68
CA TYR A 127 2.14 -1.48 13.87
C TYR A 127 1.24 -1.52 12.64
N GLN A 128 0.53 -0.40 12.38
CA GLN A 128 -0.23 -0.22 11.15
C GLN A 128 0.69 -0.24 9.92
N LYS A 129 0.19 -0.81 8.82
CA LYS A 129 0.87 -0.88 7.52
C LYS A 129 0.04 -0.16 6.45
N VAL A 130 0.70 0.44 5.46
CA VAL A 130 0.05 1.14 4.35
C VAL A 130 0.22 0.33 3.06
N SER A 131 -0.91 0.01 2.42
CA SER A 131 -0.96 -0.58 1.08
C SER A 131 -0.95 0.53 0.02
N TYR A 132 0.22 0.87 -0.50
CA TYR A 132 0.35 1.88 -1.56
C TYR A 132 -0.33 1.46 -2.88
N THR A 133 -0.44 0.16 -3.15
CA THR A 133 -1.13 -0.35 -4.34
C THR A 133 -2.62 -0.04 -4.32
N THR A 134 -3.23 -0.02 -3.15
CA THR A 134 -4.65 0.35 -2.97
C THR A 134 -4.88 1.85 -3.24
N LEU A 135 -3.87 2.70 -3.05
CA LEU A 135 -3.98 4.13 -3.31
C LEU A 135 -4.03 4.46 -4.82
N VAL A 136 -3.50 3.60 -5.69
CA VAL A 136 -3.47 3.84 -7.14
C VAL A 136 -4.86 4.03 -7.74
N PRO A 137 -5.85 3.14 -7.55
CA PRO A 137 -7.20 3.35 -8.06
C PRO A 137 -7.90 4.56 -7.42
N VAL A 138 -7.61 4.87 -6.16
CA VAL A 138 -8.14 6.08 -5.49
C VAL A 138 -7.62 7.35 -6.14
N LEU A 139 -6.31 7.41 -6.41
CA LEU A 139 -5.69 8.54 -7.12
C LEU A 139 -6.20 8.64 -8.56
N TRP A 140 -6.40 7.52 -9.24
CA TRP A 140 -6.98 7.49 -10.58
C TRP A 140 -8.39 8.10 -10.60
N GLY A 141 -9.25 7.72 -9.64
CA GLY A 141 -10.58 8.30 -9.50
C GLY A 141 -10.53 9.82 -9.22
N ALA A 142 -9.65 10.26 -8.33
CA ALA A 142 -9.48 11.69 -8.04
C ALA A 142 -8.95 12.49 -9.24
N LEU A 143 -8.04 11.91 -10.03
CA LEU A 143 -7.51 12.52 -11.25
C LEU A 143 -8.62 12.68 -12.31
N ASN A 144 -9.43 11.64 -12.54
CA ASN A 144 -10.56 11.72 -13.47
C ASN A 144 -11.56 12.81 -13.05
N GLU A 145 -11.83 12.95 -11.75
CA GLU A 145 -12.70 14.01 -11.24
C GLU A 145 -12.08 15.41 -11.45
N ALA A 146 -10.75 15.54 -11.27
CA ALA A 146 -10.03 16.77 -11.55
C ALA A 146 -10.11 17.16 -13.03
N ILE A 147 -9.88 16.20 -13.95
CA ILE A 147 -9.98 16.41 -15.39
C ILE A 147 -11.39 16.90 -15.73
N ARG A 148 -12.43 16.23 -15.28
CA ARG A 148 -13.82 16.62 -15.52
C ARG A 148 -14.12 18.04 -15.01
N LYS A 149 -13.59 18.44 -13.87
CA LYS A 149 -13.75 19.81 -13.34
C LYS A 149 -13.03 20.85 -14.20
N ILE A 150 -11.85 20.52 -14.72
CA ILE A 150 -11.10 21.38 -15.63
C ILE A 150 -11.88 21.60 -16.91
N GLU A 151 -12.39 20.55 -17.56
CA GLU A 151 -13.20 20.64 -18.79
C GLU A 151 -14.45 21.52 -18.62
N ILE A 152 -15.11 21.40 -17.46
CA ILE A 152 -16.25 22.27 -17.11
C ILE A 152 -15.83 23.75 -16.98
N LEU A 153 -14.68 23.99 -16.35
CA LEU A 153 -14.16 25.36 -16.17
C LEU A 153 -13.72 25.97 -17.51
N GLU A 154 -13.05 25.22 -18.37
CA GLU A 154 -12.65 25.61 -19.71
C GLU A 154 -13.89 26.00 -20.55
N SER A 155 -14.94 25.17 -20.52
CA SER A 155 -16.19 25.48 -21.21
C SER A 155 -16.85 26.78 -20.69
N LYS A 156 -16.79 27.04 -19.38
CA LYS A 156 -17.33 28.28 -18.80
C LYS A 156 -16.51 29.50 -19.17
N VAL A 157 -15.18 29.37 -19.20
CA VAL A 157 -14.28 30.46 -19.63
C VAL A 157 -14.57 30.81 -21.09
N GLN A 158 -14.63 29.80 -21.96
CA GLN A 158 -14.94 30.02 -23.38
C GLN A 158 -16.30 30.75 -23.56
N ALA A 159 -17.33 30.33 -22.84
CA ALA A 159 -18.64 30.98 -22.92
C ALA A 159 -18.62 32.46 -22.44
N LEU A 160 -17.76 32.80 -21.49
CA LEU A 160 -17.57 34.18 -21.03
C LEU A 160 -16.80 35.04 -22.06
N GLU A 161 -15.77 34.47 -22.69
CA GLU A 161 -15.01 35.11 -23.75
C GLU A 161 -15.90 35.39 -24.96
N ASP A 162 -16.73 34.43 -25.37
CA ASP A 162 -17.65 34.58 -26.51
C ASP A 162 -18.78 35.59 -26.26
N SER A 163 -19.02 35.92 -24.96
CA SER A 163 -20.06 36.90 -24.55
C SER A 163 -19.54 38.35 -24.37
N SER A 164 -18.22 38.56 -24.51
CA SER A 164 -17.55 39.83 -24.30
C SER A 164 -17.27 40.57 -25.60
#